data_76a36cc54541c9c8d67aa4a3df5826bc
#
_entry.id   76a36cc54541c9c8d67aa4a3df5826bc
#
_cell.length_a   1.000
_cell.length_b   1.000
_cell.length_c   1.000
_cell.angle_alpha   90.00
_cell.angle_beta   90.00
_cell.angle_gamma   90.00
#
_symmetry.space_group_name_H-M   'P 1'
#
loop_
_entity.id
_entity.type
_entity.pdbx_description
1 polymer ?
#
loop_
_entity_poly.entity_id
_entity_poly.type
_entity_poly.pdbx_seq_one_letter_code
_entity_poly.pdbx_strand_id
1 'polypeptide(L)'
;MRKVFHFLGCKVTRFATRQELSSLKAQRLRQEIAVNDVTVPDQNIASLVDIYGRHHTYLRISLAEKCNLRCTYCMPEEGVPLSPSHNLLSADEIVRLATIFAANGVTKIRLTGGEPTLRKDIVDIVGRLASIPGIRQVGMTTNGIALRQKLEALASAGLNKLNISLDTLNEAKYMIITRRNGFNKVMRSIELAESIFDQVKINNVVIRGINDEELTNFVSLTEFRNLDVRFIEYMPFSGNKFEVRKMVPYKEMLKAIDKKFPVIIKLKDLPSDTSKVLISLLSARTSCHISSFLLS
;
A
#
# COMPACT_ATOMS: atom_id res chain seq x y z
N MET A 1 3.01 11.56 13.17
CA MET A 1 3.30 10.71 12.02
C MET A 1 3.89 11.56 10.92
N ARG A 2 4.98 11.13 10.33
CA ARG A 2 5.69 11.87 9.27
C ARG A 2 4.93 11.71 7.96
N LYS A 3 4.65 12.79 7.24
CA LYS A 3 4.25 12.73 5.84
C LYS A 3 5.47 12.20 5.08
N VAL A 4 5.39 10.97 4.61
CA VAL A 4 6.49 10.34 3.92
C VAL A 4 6.04 10.04 2.50
N PHE A 5 6.61 10.75 1.55
CA PHE A 5 6.68 10.27 0.18
C PHE A 5 7.76 9.20 0.16
N HIS A 6 7.38 7.94 0.03
CA HIS A 6 8.36 6.85 -0.12
C HIS A 6 8.64 6.64 -1.60
N PHE A 7 9.80 7.06 -2.02
CA PHE A 7 10.43 6.51 -3.20
C PHE A 7 11.10 5.19 -2.80
N LEU A 8 10.69 4.09 -3.41
CA LEU A 8 11.43 2.84 -3.29
C LEU A 8 12.82 3.07 -3.94
N GLY A 9 13.82 3.31 -3.12
CA GLY A 9 15.20 3.39 -3.55
C GLY A 9 15.97 4.68 -3.25
N CYS A 10 15.34 5.74 -2.74
CA CYS A 10 16.07 6.94 -2.35
C CYS A 10 16.13 7.09 -0.83
N LYS A 11 17.31 6.95 -0.24
CA LYS A 11 17.55 7.32 1.17
C LYS A 11 17.57 8.84 1.27
N VAL A 12 16.49 9.46 1.72
CA VAL A 12 16.54 10.82 2.24
C VAL A 12 17.05 10.74 3.68
N THR A 13 18.36 10.88 3.85
CA THR A 13 19.04 10.93 5.15
C THR A 13 19.01 12.34 5.73
N ARG A 14 17.87 12.77 6.25
CA ARG A 14 17.83 13.71 7.38
C ARG A 14 16.43 13.75 7.97
N PHE A 15 16.34 13.31 9.21
CA PHE A 15 15.11 13.37 9.98
C PHE A 15 15.01 14.77 10.63
N ALA A 16 14.13 15.62 10.11
CA ALA A 16 13.73 16.82 10.81
C ALA A 16 12.69 16.49 11.87
N THR A 17 12.81 17.08 13.04
CA THR A 17 11.85 16.92 14.14
C THR A 17 10.51 17.55 13.79
N ARG A 18 9.44 17.06 14.44
CA ARG A 18 8.03 17.39 14.14
C ARG A 18 7.69 18.88 14.22
N GLN A 19 8.42 19.66 14.99
CA GLN A 19 8.20 21.10 15.21
C GLN A 19 8.79 21.99 14.11
N GLU A 20 9.91 21.60 13.50
CA GLU A 20 10.55 22.41 12.45
C GLU A 20 9.89 22.33 11.09
N LEU A 21 9.13 21.23 10.81
CA LEU A 21 8.41 21.04 9.55
C LEU A 21 7.02 21.70 9.54
N SER A 22 6.47 22.04 10.71
CA SER A 22 5.06 22.40 10.81
C SER A 22 4.71 23.84 10.48
N SER A 23 5.59 24.81 10.60
CA SER A 23 5.20 26.21 10.41
C SER A 23 5.89 26.96 9.26
N LEU A 24 7.19 26.78 9.07
CA LEU A 24 7.95 27.59 8.11
C LEU A 24 8.19 26.91 6.77
N LYS A 25 8.46 25.60 6.76
CA LYS A 25 8.70 24.86 5.49
C LYS A 25 7.43 24.55 4.73
N ALA A 26 6.33 24.23 5.41
CA ALA A 26 5.05 24.03 4.74
C ALA A 26 4.50 25.33 4.13
N GLN A 27 4.70 26.48 4.81
CA GLN A 27 4.35 27.78 4.26
C GLN A 27 5.27 28.20 3.10
N ARG A 28 6.59 27.99 3.22
CA ARG A 28 7.53 28.25 2.13
C ARG A 28 7.26 27.35 0.92
N LEU A 29 7.05 26.05 1.11
CA LEU A 29 6.70 25.15 0.02
C LEU A 29 5.37 25.53 -0.63
N ARG A 30 4.40 26.02 0.13
CA ARG A 30 3.12 26.55 -0.41
C ARG A 30 3.31 27.86 -1.16
N GLN A 31 4.18 28.75 -0.71
CA GLN A 31 4.49 29.99 -1.44
C GLN A 31 5.28 29.72 -2.70
N GLU A 32 6.27 28.83 -2.68
CA GLU A 32 7.04 28.42 -3.86
C GLU A 32 6.18 27.66 -4.87
N ILE A 33 5.17 26.89 -4.41
CA ILE A 33 4.20 26.19 -5.24
C ILE A 33 3.15 27.14 -5.85
N ALA A 34 2.83 28.25 -5.18
CA ALA A 34 1.82 29.22 -5.67
C ALA A 34 2.32 30.18 -6.75
N VAL A 35 3.65 30.34 -6.88
CA VAL A 35 4.26 31.42 -7.70
C VAL A 35 4.66 30.97 -9.11
N ASN A 36 4.72 29.67 -9.41
CA ASN A 36 5.16 29.24 -10.73
C ASN A 36 4.03 28.60 -11.52
N ASP A 37 3.56 29.28 -12.55
CA ASP A 37 2.92 28.66 -13.72
C ASP A 37 3.84 27.55 -14.22
N VAL A 38 3.37 26.30 -14.12
CA VAL A 38 4.16 25.14 -14.57
C VAL A 38 4.13 25.13 -16.10
N THR A 39 5.04 25.84 -16.70
CA THR A 39 5.51 25.50 -18.04
C THR A 39 6.07 24.09 -17.96
N VAL A 40 5.58 23.20 -18.81
CA VAL A 40 6.09 21.82 -18.96
C VAL A 40 7.61 21.94 -19.15
N PRO A 41 8.44 21.34 -18.29
CA PRO A 41 9.88 21.48 -18.40
C PRO A 41 10.35 20.89 -19.73
N ASP A 42 11.25 21.63 -20.38
CA ASP A 42 12.03 21.20 -21.53
C ASP A 42 12.61 19.78 -21.30
N GLN A 43 12.73 18.96 -22.35
CA GLN A 43 13.04 17.52 -22.35
C GLN A 43 14.39 17.11 -21.70
N ASN A 44 15.06 18.01 -21.00
CA ASN A 44 16.37 17.82 -20.36
C ASN A 44 16.35 17.73 -18.83
N ILE A 45 15.18 17.58 -18.18
CA ILE A 45 15.17 17.34 -16.74
C ILE A 45 15.60 15.91 -16.49
N ALA A 46 16.66 15.76 -15.70
CA ALA A 46 17.18 14.46 -15.26
C ALA A 46 16.00 13.58 -14.80
N SER A 47 15.71 12.51 -15.54
CA SER A 47 14.71 11.52 -15.18
C SER A 47 14.99 11.05 -13.74
N LEU A 48 13.95 10.65 -13.01
CA LEU A 48 14.07 10.09 -11.67
C LEU A 48 14.91 8.79 -11.71
N VAL A 49 16.20 8.93 -11.83
CA VAL A 49 17.18 7.83 -11.88
C VAL A 49 18.05 7.90 -10.63
N ASP A 50 18.22 6.78 -9.96
CA ASP A 50 19.14 6.70 -8.83
C ASP A 50 20.59 6.50 -9.26
N ILE A 51 21.50 6.50 -8.29
CA ILE A 51 22.95 6.28 -8.53
C ILE A 51 23.29 4.91 -9.14
N TYR A 52 22.33 3.97 -9.15
CA TYR A 52 22.46 2.64 -9.76
C TYR A 52 21.83 2.56 -11.16
N GLY A 53 21.41 3.69 -11.74
CA GLY A 53 20.74 3.75 -13.04
C GLY A 53 19.31 3.24 -13.06
N ARG A 54 18.65 3.09 -11.89
CA ARG A 54 17.26 2.61 -11.82
C ARG A 54 16.29 3.76 -11.98
N HIS A 55 15.34 3.61 -12.90
CA HIS A 55 14.27 4.58 -13.12
C HIS A 55 13.15 4.41 -12.09
N HIS A 56 12.78 5.48 -11.39
CA HIS A 56 11.67 5.50 -10.45
C HIS A 56 10.37 5.81 -11.16
N THR A 57 9.61 4.77 -11.51
CA THR A 57 8.34 4.87 -12.24
C THR A 57 7.10 4.74 -11.36
N TYR A 58 7.28 4.62 -10.04
CA TYR A 58 6.23 4.34 -9.07
C TYR A 58 6.21 5.36 -7.94
N LEU A 59 5.08 6.04 -7.77
CA LEU A 59 4.82 7.02 -6.71
C LEU A 59 3.81 6.46 -5.70
N ARG A 60 4.16 6.52 -4.41
CA ARG A 60 3.23 6.20 -3.33
C ARG A 60 2.84 7.47 -2.59
N ILE A 61 1.53 7.72 -2.46
CA ILE A 61 0.97 8.90 -1.81
C ILE A 61 0.21 8.45 -0.56
N SER A 62 0.60 8.95 0.62
CA SER A 62 -0.15 8.82 1.86
C SER A 62 -1.16 9.94 1.97
N LEU A 63 -2.46 9.64 1.84
CA LEU A 63 -3.53 10.62 1.74
C LEU A 63 -4.04 11.11 3.09
N ALA A 64 -3.97 10.28 4.12
CA ALA A 64 -4.54 10.55 5.43
C ALA A 64 -3.78 9.84 6.55
N GLU A 65 -3.78 10.45 7.73
CA GLU A 65 -3.28 9.82 8.97
C GLU A 65 -4.37 9.01 9.66
N LYS A 66 -5.63 9.41 9.46
CA LYS A 66 -6.80 8.80 10.08
C LYS A 66 -7.00 7.38 9.58
N CYS A 67 -7.22 6.46 10.52
CA CYS A 67 -7.61 5.08 10.25
C CYS A 67 -8.80 4.68 11.14
N ASN A 68 -9.68 3.83 10.65
CA ASN A 68 -10.80 3.27 11.43
C ASN A 68 -10.45 1.93 12.11
N LEU A 69 -9.23 1.43 11.93
CA LEU A 69 -8.67 0.30 12.65
C LEU A 69 -7.58 0.74 13.65
N ARG A 70 -7.23 -0.16 14.57
CA ARG A 70 -6.17 0.01 15.56
C ARG A 70 -5.29 -1.25 15.59
N CYS A 71 -4.80 -1.65 14.41
CA CYS A 71 -4.00 -2.87 14.27
C CYS A 71 -2.82 -2.86 15.22
N THR A 72 -2.66 -3.96 15.97
CA THR A 72 -1.67 -4.10 17.07
C THR A 72 -0.24 -3.86 16.65
N TYR A 73 0.06 -4.10 15.37
CA TYR A 73 1.39 -3.91 14.80
C TYR A 73 1.60 -2.54 14.14
N CYS A 74 0.54 -1.76 13.93
CA CYS A 74 0.60 -0.55 13.10
C CYS A 74 0.31 0.73 13.88
N MET A 75 -0.67 0.70 14.80
CA MET A 75 -1.20 1.90 15.44
C MET A 75 -1.51 1.66 16.92
N PRO A 76 -1.15 2.59 17.81
CA PRO A 76 -1.54 2.53 19.21
C PRO A 76 -3.06 2.45 19.38
N GLU A 77 -3.53 1.92 20.50
CA GLU A 77 -4.96 1.72 20.76
C GLU A 77 -5.75 3.02 20.80
N GLU A 78 -5.15 4.05 21.39
CA GLU A 78 -5.65 5.43 21.43
C GLU A 78 -5.61 6.13 20.07
N GLY A 79 -4.84 5.57 19.12
CA GLY A 79 -4.58 6.16 17.81
C GLY A 79 -3.36 7.09 17.84
N VAL A 80 -3.30 7.97 16.86
CA VAL A 80 -2.23 8.97 16.73
C VAL A 80 -2.83 10.37 16.71
N PRO A 81 -2.11 11.38 17.23
CA PRO A 81 -2.51 12.76 17.05
C PRO A 81 -2.64 13.10 15.57
N LEU A 82 -3.80 13.58 15.17
CA LEU A 82 -4.07 13.95 13.77
C LEU A 82 -3.56 15.36 13.49
N SER A 83 -2.96 15.55 12.33
CA SER A 83 -2.62 16.88 11.84
C SER A 83 -3.89 17.69 11.56
N PRO A 84 -3.89 19.00 11.83
CA PRO A 84 -4.98 19.89 11.41
C PRO A 84 -5.24 19.75 9.90
N SER A 85 -6.49 19.90 9.49
CA SER A 85 -6.91 19.70 8.09
C SER A 85 -6.13 20.55 7.09
N HIS A 86 -5.77 21.78 7.48
CA HIS A 86 -4.98 22.69 6.64
C HIS A 86 -3.52 22.26 6.44
N ASN A 87 -3.03 21.27 7.21
CA ASN A 87 -1.70 20.67 7.03
C ASN A 87 -1.73 19.41 6.18
N LEU A 88 -2.91 18.93 5.79
CA LEU A 88 -3.07 17.83 4.86
C LEU A 88 -3.06 18.37 3.43
N LEU A 89 -2.52 17.61 2.50
CA LEU A 89 -2.57 17.97 1.08
C LEU A 89 -4.01 17.98 0.58
N SER A 90 -4.40 19.06 -0.10
CA SER A 90 -5.65 19.17 -0.85
C SER A 90 -5.62 18.26 -2.08
N ALA A 91 -6.78 18.03 -2.71
CA ALA A 91 -6.86 17.29 -3.97
C ALA A 91 -6.02 17.97 -5.05
N ASP A 92 -6.04 19.30 -5.13
CA ASP A 92 -5.30 20.09 -6.12
C ASP A 92 -3.78 19.93 -5.94
N GLU A 93 -3.29 20.02 -4.70
CA GLU A 93 -1.87 19.81 -4.39
C GLU A 93 -1.41 18.39 -4.73
N ILE A 94 -2.24 17.37 -4.43
CA ILE A 94 -1.96 15.96 -4.76
C ILE A 94 -1.85 15.77 -6.26
N VAL A 95 -2.82 16.30 -7.03
CA VAL A 95 -2.83 16.17 -8.50
C VAL A 95 -1.65 16.93 -9.09
N ARG A 96 -1.37 18.16 -8.63
CA ARG A 96 -0.21 18.93 -9.08
C ARG A 96 1.10 18.18 -8.86
N LEU A 97 1.32 17.65 -7.66
CA LEU A 97 2.52 16.85 -7.38
C LEU A 97 2.60 15.62 -8.27
N ALA A 98 1.50 14.88 -8.41
CA ALA A 98 1.45 13.70 -9.27
C ALA A 98 1.75 14.04 -10.75
N THR A 99 1.29 15.20 -11.23
CA THR A 99 1.58 15.68 -12.61
C THR A 99 3.08 15.95 -12.80
N ILE A 100 3.73 16.60 -11.82
CA ILE A 100 5.17 16.82 -11.85
C ILE A 100 5.93 15.48 -11.91
N PHE A 101 5.54 14.51 -11.08
CA PHE A 101 6.16 13.19 -11.09
C PHE A 101 5.89 12.41 -12.39
N ALA A 102 4.68 12.54 -12.96
CA ALA A 102 4.36 11.92 -14.25
C ALA A 102 5.20 12.48 -15.39
N ALA A 103 5.41 13.80 -15.42
CA ALA A 103 6.31 14.46 -16.39
C ALA A 103 7.76 13.96 -16.25
N ASN A 104 8.15 13.46 -15.08
CA ASN A 104 9.48 12.87 -14.83
C ASN A 104 9.51 11.33 -14.94
N GLY A 105 8.52 10.72 -15.59
CA GLY A 105 8.55 9.29 -15.91
C GLY A 105 7.81 8.37 -14.93
N VAL A 106 7.11 8.89 -13.93
CA VAL A 106 6.22 8.08 -13.09
C VAL A 106 4.99 7.67 -13.90
N THR A 107 4.72 6.37 -13.93
CA THR A 107 3.59 5.77 -14.64
C THR A 107 2.60 5.05 -13.73
N LYS A 108 2.97 4.86 -12.47
CA LYS A 108 2.18 4.12 -11.48
C LYS A 108 2.03 4.93 -10.21
N ILE A 109 0.80 5.12 -9.74
CA ILE A 109 0.49 5.80 -8.48
C ILE A 109 -0.19 4.80 -7.55
N ARG A 110 0.17 4.81 -6.26
CA ARG A 110 -0.52 4.05 -5.23
C ARG A 110 -0.96 4.95 -4.09
N LEU A 111 -2.24 4.92 -3.83
CA LEU A 111 -2.87 5.64 -2.73
C LEU A 111 -2.86 4.78 -1.47
N THR A 112 -2.39 5.37 -0.38
CA THR A 112 -2.30 4.75 0.94
C THR A 112 -2.59 5.81 2.02
N GLY A 113 -2.22 5.52 3.26
CA GLY A 113 -2.32 6.44 4.39
C GLY A 113 -2.59 5.66 5.66
N GLY A 114 -3.38 6.22 6.56
CA GLY A 114 -4.10 5.43 7.54
C GLY A 114 -5.13 4.57 6.79
N GLU A 115 -6.28 5.15 6.46
CA GLU A 115 -7.25 4.50 5.57
C GLU A 115 -7.72 5.50 4.49
N PRO A 116 -7.35 5.30 3.21
CA PRO A 116 -7.67 6.25 2.14
C PRO A 116 -9.17 6.39 1.87
N THR A 117 -9.97 5.34 2.09
CA THR A 117 -11.43 5.37 1.84
C THR A 117 -12.19 6.26 2.82
N LEU A 118 -11.56 6.71 3.91
CA LEU A 118 -12.16 7.68 4.84
C LEU A 118 -12.11 9.12 4.30
N ARG A 119 -11.31 9.39 3.30
CA ARG A 119 -11.25 10.67 2.66
C ARG A 119 -12.50 10.88 1.81
N LYS A 120 -13.17 12.05 1.97
CA LYS A 120 -14.45 12.30 1.30
C LYS A 120 -14.31 12.45 -0.21
N ASP A 121 -13.24 13.12 -0.65
CA ASP A 121 -12.88 13.44 -2.02
C ASP A 121 -12.07 12.34 -2.73
N ILE A 122 -12.03 11.11 -2.18
CA ILE A 122 -11.18 10.03 -2.70
C ILE A 122 -11.52 9.64 -4.15
N VAL A 123 -12.79 9.66 -4.54
CA VAL A 123 -13.23 9.33 -5.89
C VAL A 123 -12.77 10.40 -6.88
N ASP A 124 -12.90 11.68 -6.51
CA ASP A 124 -12.41 12.82 -7.32
C ASP A 124 -10.89 12.73 -7.51
N ILE A 125 -10.15 12.51 -6.43
CA ILE A 125 -8.69 12.34 -6.48
C ILE A 125 -8.31 11.22 -7.45
N VAL A 126 -8.95 10.05 -7.37
CA VAL A 126 -8.68 8.92 -8.27
C VAL A 126 -8.94 9.30 -9.71
N GLY A 127 -10.07 9.93 -10.02
CA GLY A 127 -10.43 10.35 -11.36
C GLY A 127 -9.42 11.32 -11.96
N ARG A 128 -9.04 12.32 -11.19
CA ARG A 128 -8.06 13.31 -11.61
C ARG A 128 -6.66 12.72 -11.80
N LEU A 129 -6.23 11.83 -10.92
CA LEU A 129 -4.95 11.12 -11.06
C LEU A 129 -4.93 10.19 -12.28
N ALA A 130 -6.03 9.48 -12.54
CA ALA A 130 -6.14 8.60 -13.70
C ALA A 130 -6.14 9.38 -15.04
N SER A 131 -6.54 10.64 -15.02
CA SER A 131 -6.55 11.52 -16.18
C SER A 131 -5.21 12.18 -16.49
N ILE A 132 -4.20 12.05 -15.64
CA ILE A 132 -2.88 12.63 -15.88
C ILE A 132 -2.18 11.90 -17.04
N PRO A 133 -1.73 12.60 -18.09
CA PRO A 133 -0.98 11.99 -19.18
C PRO A 133 0.25 11.23 -18.67
N GLY A 134 0.46 10.01 -19.18
CA GLY A 134 1.57 9.14 -18.76
C GLY A 134 1.26 8.22 -17.57
N ILE A 135 0.26 8.50 -16.76
CA ILE A 135 -0.17 7.59 -15.69
C ILE A 135 -0.96 6.42 -16.30
N ARG A 136 -0.47 5.21 -16.06
CA ARG A 136 -1.06 3.94 -16.55
C ARG A 136 -1.75 3.15 -15.46
N GLN A 137 -1.34 3.36 -14.21
CA GLN A 137 -1.86 2.63 -13.07
C GLN A 137 -2.16 3.56 -11.89
N VAL A 138 -3.42 3.54 -11.44
CA VAL A 138 -3.83 4.11 -10.16
C VAL A 138 -4.26 2.95 -9.26
N GLY A 139 -3.48 2.71 -8.22
CA GLY A 139 -3.72 1.65 -7.25
C GLY A 139 -4.09 2.19 -5.88
N MET A 140 -4.81 1.41 -5.10
CA MET A 140 -5.14 1.73 -3.71
C MET A 140 -4.81 0.55 -2.80
N THR A 141 -4.31 0.86 -1.59
CA THR A 141 -4.22 -0.10 -0.49
C THR A 141 -5.17 0.35 0.61
N THR A 142 -6.10 -0.50 0.98
CA THR A 142 -7.19 -0.22 1.94
C THR A 142 -7.40 -1.38 2.90
N ASN A 143 -7.97 -1.09 4.07
CA ASN A 143 -8.42 -2.13 5.00
C ASN A 143 -9.80 -2.71 4.65
N GLY A 144 -10.47 -2.23 3.61
CA GLY A 144 -11.69 -2.78 3.07
C GLY A 144 -12.99 -2.46 3.81
N ILE A 145 -12.96 -1.92 5.03
CA ILE A 145 -14.19 -1.72 5.85
C ILE A 145 -15.20 -0.77 5.18
N ALA A 146 -14.71 0.36 4.67
CA ALA A 146 -15.55 1.39 4.04
C ALA A 146 -15.55 1.28 2.50
N LEU A 147 -14.84 0.31 1.95
CA LEU A 147 -14.58 0.20 0.52
C LEU A 147 -15.84 -0.09 -0.30
N ARG A 148 -16.68 -1.02 0.17
CA ARG A 148 -17.84 -1.51 -0.59
C ARG A 148 -18.73 -0.40 -1.13
N GLN A 149 -18.96 0.64 -0.33
CA GLN A 149 -19.85 1.75 -0.70
C GLN A 149 -19.28 2.67 -1.79
N LYS A 150 -17.98 2.60 -2.04
CA LYS A 150 -17.25 3.49 -2.96
C LYS A 150 -16.63 2.74 -4.14
N LEU A 151 -16.67 1.39 -4.12
CA LEU A 151 -15.86 0.55 -4.99
C LEU A 151 -16.19 0.76 -6.47
N GLU A 152 -17.47 0.75 -6.83
CA GLU A 152 -17.91 0.97 -8.20
C GLU A 152 -17.56 2.39 -8.71
N ALA A 153 -17.76 3.40 -7.85
CA ALA A 153 -17.37 4.77 -8.19
C ALA A 153 -15.86 4.92 -8.35
N LEU A 154 -15.07 4.26 -7.51
CA LEU A 154 -13.61 4.26 -7.62
C LEU A 154 -13.12 3.56 -8.89
N ALA A 155 -13.71 2.42 -9.24
CA ALA A 155 -13.40 1.69 -10.46
C ALA A 155 -13.76 2.54 -11.72
N SER A 156 -14.96 3.13 -11.73
CA SER A 156 -15.40 4.02 -12.81
C SER A 156 -14.54 5.29 -12.93
N ALA A 157 -13.99 5.78 -11.83
CA ALA A 157 -13.05 6.89 -11.80
C ALA A 157 -11.64 6.53 -12.30
N GLY A 158 -11.35 5.24 -12.54
CA GLY A 158 -10.05 4.80 -13.08
C GLY A 158 -9.13 4.10 -12.08
N LEU A 159 -9.63 3.72 -10.88
CA LEU A 159 -8.89 2.82 -10.01
C LEU A 159 -8.78 1.45 -10.70
N ASN A 160 -7.56 1.00 -10.99
CA ASN A 160 -7.33 -0.24 -11.75
C ASN A 160 -6.44 -1.27 -11.03
N LYS A 161 -5.94 -0.97 -9.82
CA LYS A 161 -5.20 -1.90 -8.98
C LYS A 161 -5.62 -1.78 -7.53
N LEU A 162 -6.13 -2.86 -6.96
CA LEU A 162 -6.66 -2.88 -5.60
C LEU A 162 -5.90 -3.88 -4.73
N ASN A 163 -5.44 -3.40 -3.57
CA ASN A 163 -4.91 -4.24 -2.51
C ASN A 163 -5.80 -4.06 -1.28
N ILE A 164 -6.32 -5.15 -0.74
CA ILE A 164 -7.10 -5.16 0.51
C ILE A 164 -6.27 -5.84 1.59
N SER A 165 -6.17 -5.21 2.76
CA SER A 165 -5.45 -5.79 3.90
C SER A 165 -6.37 -6.72 4.67
N LEU A 166 -5.93 -7.99 4.83
CA LEU A 166 -6.61 -9.00 5.61
C LEU A 166 -5.57 -9.95 6.23
N ASP A 167 -5.38 -9.86 7.54
CA ASP A 167 -4.32 -10.60 8.22
C ASP A 167 -4.76 -11.99 8.73
N THR A 168 -6.05 -12.28 8.73
CA THR A 168 -6.60 -13.56 9.19
C THR A 168 -7.93 -13.88 8.52
N LEU A 169 -8.23 -15.16 8.39
CA LEU A 169 -9.52 -15.68 7.92
C LEU A 169 -10.48 -16.00 9.08
N ASN A 170 -10.06 -15.74 10.31
CA ASN A 170 -10.86 -15.98 11.52
C ASN A 170 -11.36 -14.65 12.10
N GLU A 171 -12.68 -14.51 12.27
CA GLU A 171 -13.32 -13.28 12.76
C GLU A 171 -12.84 -12.88 14.16
N ALA A 172 -12.68 -13.85 15.08
CA ALA A 172 -12.21 -13.56 16.44
C ALA A 172 -10.76 -13.04 16.43
N LYS A 173 -9.88 -13.66 15.65
CA LYS A 173 -8.50 -13.17 15.47
C LYS A 173 -8.47 -11.82 14.78
N TYR A 174 -9.32 -11.57 13.80
CA TYR A 174 -9.45 -10.26 13.16
C TYR A 174 -9.69 -9.17 14.19
N MET A 175 -10.64 -9.42 15.13
CA MET A 175 -10.95 -8.47 16.19
C MET A 175 -9.76 -8.26 17.16
N ILE A 176 -9.01 -9.31 17.45
CA ILE A 176 -7.78 -9.22 18.27
C ILE A 176 -6.71 -8.40 17.55
N ILE A 177 -6.44 -8.68 16.27
CA ILE A 177 -5.39 -8.00 15.50
C ILE A 177 -5.74 -6.53 15.27
N THR A 178 -6.99 -6.25 14.84
CA THR A 178 -7.41 -4.91 14.40
C THR A 178 -8.01 -4.06 15.51
N ARG A 179 -8.32 -4.67 16.68
CA ARG A 179 -9.05 -4.06 17.81
C ARG A 179 -10.40 -3.44 17.39
N ARG A 180 -11.00 -3.94 16.33
CA ARG A 180 -12.28 -3.45 15.80
C ARG A 180 -13.05 -4.59 15.17
N ASN A 181 -14.37 -4.51 15.26
CA ASN A 181 -15.25 -5.40 14.52
C ASN A 181 -15.36 -4.93 13.06
N GLY A 182 -15.25 -5.84 12.10
CA GLY A 182 -15.29 -5.46 10.69
C GLY A 182 -15.02 -6.60 9.70
N PHE A 183 -14.69 -7.79 10.19
CA PHE A 183 -14.32 -8.93 9.35
C PHE A 183 -15.32 -9.18 8.21
N ASN A 184 -16.60 -9.30 8.51
CA ASN A 184 -17.64 -9.54 7.51
C ASN A 184 -17.78 -8.39 6.49
N LYS A 185 -17.46 -7.13 6.89
CA LYS A 185 -17.46 -5.99 5.95
C LYS A 185 -16.33 -6.10 4.96
N VAL A 186 -15.13 -6.51 5.44
CA VAL A 186 -13.97 -6.71 4.59
C VAL A 186 -14.19 -7.86 3.62
N MET A 187 -14.72 -9.00 4.09
CA MET A 187 -15.05 -10.16 3.25
C MET A 187 -15.99 -9.79 2.10
N ARG A 188 -17.10 -9.07 2.42
CA ARG A 188 -18.02 -8.57 1.39
C ARG A 188 -17.40 -7.56 0.42
N SER A 189 -16.42 -6.78 0.90
CA SER A 189 -15.66 -5.87 0.02
C SER A 189 -14.73 -6.64 -0.92
N ILE A 190 -14.13 -7.73 -0.47
CA ILE A 190 -13.32 -8.63 -1.30
C ILE A 190 -14.19 -9.29 -2.37
N GLU A 191 -15.34 -9.87 -1.99
CA GLU A 191 -16.27 -10.50 -2.92
C GLU A 191 -16.73 -9.54 -4.02
N LEU A 192 -17.11 -8.31 -3.66
CA LEU A 192 -17.47 -7.29 -4.65
C LEU A 192 -16.28 -6.90 -5.52
N ALA A 193 -15.09 -6.78 -4.95
CA ALA A 193 -13.89 -6.42 -5.69
C ALA A 193 -13.52 -7.46 -6.76
N GLU A 194 -13.68 -8.75 -6.49
CA GLU A 194 -13.44 -9.83 -7.46
C GLU A 194 -14.38 -9.78 -8.67
N SER A 195 -15.59 -9.22 -8.51
CA SER A 195 -16.52 -9.05 -9.63
C SER A 195 -16.22 -7.83 -10.52
N ILE A 196 -15.40 -6.89 -10.02
CA ILE A 196 -15.11 -5.61 -10.69
C ILE A 196 -13.69 -5.58 -11.27
N PHE A 197 -12.72 -6.15 -10.57
CA PHE A 197 -11.31 -6.11 -10.96
C PHE A 197 -10.84 -7.47 -11.49
N ASP A 198 -10.05 -7.45 -12.54
CA ASP A 198 -9.43 -8.69 -13.09
C ASP A 198 -8.57 -9.41 -12.06
N GLN A 199 -8.00 -8.68 -11.10
CA GLN A 199 -7.15 -9.23 -10.06
C GLN A 199 -7.21 -8.37 -8.80
N VAL A 200 -7.55 -8.97 -7.68
CA VAL A 200 -7.52 -8.36 -6.35
C VAL A 200 -6.35 -8.92 -5.55
N LYS A 201 -5.58 -8.04 -4.89
CA LYS A 201 -4.48 -8.46 -4.03
C LYS A 201 -4.88 -8.38 -2.57
N ILE A 202 -4.62 -9.46 -1.84
CA ILE A 202 -4.78 -9.51 -0.38
C ILE A 202 -3.40 -9.36 0.25
N ASN A 203 -3.21 -8.31 1.04
CA ASN A 203 -2.01 -8.13 1.85
C ASN A 203 -2.23 -8.73 3.24
N ASN A 204 -1.35 -9.63 3.64
CA ASN A 204 -1.38 -10.30 4.93
C ASN A 204 -0.05 -10.08 5.65
N VAL A 205 -0.07 -9.38 6.78
CA VAL A 205 1.10 -9.26 7.66
C VAL A 205 1.14 -10.48 8.56
N VAL A 206 2.19 -11.29 8.40
CA VAL A 206 2.35 -12.54 9.15
C VAL A 206 2.99 -12.26 10.50
N ILE A 207 2.30 -12.64 11.57
CA ILE A 207 2.68 -12.37 12.96
C ILE A 207 2.77 -13.71 13.69
N ARG A 208 3.97 -14.02 14.18
CA ARG A 208 4.27 -15.26 14.91
C ARG A 208 3.33 -15.45 16.11
N GLY A 209 2.76 -16.66 16.22
CA GLY A 209 1.86 -17.05 17.29
C GLY A 209 0.46 -16.41 17.23
N ILE A 210 0.14 -15.72 16.13
CA ILE A 210 -1.18 -15.10 15.93
C ILE A 210 -1.86 -15.64 14.68
N ASN A 211 -1.23 -15.50 13.50
CA ASN A 211 -1.81 -15.92 12.22
C ASN A 211 -0.85 -16.71 11.32
N ASP A 212 0.34 -17.03 11.82
CA ASP A 212 1.37 -17.77 11.08
C ASP A 212 0.94 -19.19 10.70
N GLU A 213 0.01 -19.80 11.43
CA GLU A 213 -0.59 -21.08 11.05
C GLU A 213 -1.60 -20.97 9.91
N GLU A 214 -2.08 -19.78 9.54
CA GLU A 214 -3.07 -19.57 8.48
C GLU A 214 -2.46 -19.44 7.07
N LEU A 215 -1.14 -19.45 6.92
CA LEU A 215 -0.45 -19.30 5.65
C LEU A 215 -1.01 -20.22 4.56
N THR A 216 -1.17 -21.50 4.87
CA THR A 216 -1.69 -22.49 3.91
C THR A 216 -3.17 -22.30 3.59
N ASN A 217 -3.96 -21.74 4.51
CA ASN A 217 -5.37 -21.45 4.27
C ASN A 217 -5.53 -20.26 3.31
N PHE A 218 -4.67 -19.24 3.44
CA PHE A 218 -4.64 -18.13 2.50
C PHE A 218 -4.18 -18.57 1.10
N VAL A 219 -3.22 -19.50 1.01
CA VAL A 219 -2.83 -20.07 -0.29
C VAL A 219 -4.01 -20.84 -0.89
N SER A 220 -4.71 -21.67 -0.11
CA SER A 220 -5.88 -22.40 -0.61
C SER A 220 -7.01 -21.48 -1.12
N LEU A 221 -7.18 -20.28 -0.57
CA LEU A 221 -8.14 -19.31 -1.12
C LEU A 221 -7.88 -18.97 -2.59
N THR A 222 -6.61 -18.94 -2.99
CA THR A 222 -6.22 -18.58 -4.34
C THR A 222 -6.53 -19.69 -5.37
N GLU A 223 -6.81 -20.92 -4.96
CA GLU A 223 -7.12 -22.05 -5.85
C GLU A 223 -8.46 -21.86 -6.59
N PHE A 224 -9.42 -21.23 -5.94
CA PHE A 224 -10.79 -21.11 -6.44
C PHE A 224 -11.26 -19.67 -6.68
N ARG A 225 -10.44 -18.68 -6.28
CA ARG A 225 -10.77 -17.26 -6.35
C ARG A 225 -9.71 -16.49 -7.11
N ASN A 226 -10.12 -15.45 -7.83
CA ASN A 226 -9.17 -14.60 -8.58
C ASN A 226 -8.45 -13.60 -7.66
N LEU A 227 -7.73 -14.15 -6.70
CA LEU A 227 -7.00 -13.41 -5.67
C LEU A 227 -5.51 -13.69 -5.76
N ASP A 228 -4.71 -12.64 -5.57
CA ASP A 228 -3.29 -12.75 -5.26
C ASP A 228 -3.09 -12.54 -3.76
N VAL A 229 -2.56 -13.51 -3.05
CA VAL A 229 -2.20 -13.32 -1.64
C VAL A 229 -0.74 -12.90 -1.53
N ARG A 230 -0.51 -11.81 -0.79
CA ARG A 230 0.82 -11.32 -0.49
C ARG A 230 1.08 -11.41 0.99
N PHE A 231 1.95 -12.32 1.38
CA PHE A 231 2.47 -12.40 2.74
C PHE A 231 3.57 -11.37 2.94
N ILE A 232 3.50 -10.64 4.03
CA ILE A 232 4.40 -9.55 4.38
C ILE A 232 5.02 -9.90 5.73
N GLU A 233 6.35 -9.90 5.81
CA GLU A 233 7.04 -10.06 7.08
C GLU A 233 6.64 -8.96 8.06
N TYR A 234 6.38 -9.32 9.30
CA TYR A 234 6.18 -8.34 10.36
C TYR A 234 7.44 -7.49 10.51
N MET A 235 7.28 -6.18 10.42
CA MET A 235 8.41 -5.25 10.50
C MET A 235 8.46 -4.60 11.89
N PRO A 236 9.50 -4.88 12.70
CA PRO A 236 9.71 -4.21 13.97
C PRO A 236 10.03 -2.72 13.76
N PHE A 237 9.36 -1.84 14.50
CA PHE A 237 9.65 -0.41 14.52
C PHE A 237 9.22 0.21 15.87
N SER A 238 9.51 1.48 16.09
CA SER A 238 9.23 2.16 17.37
C SER A 238 7.76 2.07 17.81
N GLY A 239 6.82 2.15 16.86
CA GLY A 239 5.38 2.08 17.15
C GLY A 239 4.88 0.73 17.65
N ASN A 240 5.63 -0.36 17.41
CA ASN A 240 5.34 -1.70 17.90
C ASN A 240 6.43 -2.25 18.83
N LYS A 241 7.17 -1.34 19.49
CA LYS A 241 8.20 -1.64 20.50
C LYS A 241 9.34 -2.52 20.00
N PHE A 242 9.60 -2.55 18.69
CA PHE A 242 10.65 -3.39 18.08
C PHE A 242 10.55 -4.88 18.44
N GLU A 243 9.33 -5.44 18.54
CA GLU A 243 9.13 -6.84 18.92
C GLU A 243 9.57 -7.82 17.83
N VAL A 244 10.87 -8.02 17.67
CA VAL A 244 11.48 -8.93 16.66
C VAL A 244 10.95 -10.36 16.78
N ARG A 245 10.56 -10.80 17.98
CA ARG A 245 10.03 -12.15 18.22
C ARG A 245 8.74 -12.46 17.43
N LYS A 246 8.01 -11.42 17.03
CA LYS A 246 6.78 -11.55 16.23
C LYS A 246 7.05 -11.73 14.74
N MET A 247 8.28 -11.58 14.30
CA MET A 247 8.64 -11.75 12.89
C MET A 247 8.67 -13.23 12.51
N VAL A 248 8.05 -13.57 11.39
CA VAL A 248 8.17 -14.86 10.71
C VAL A 248 8.98 -14.61 9.44
N PRO A 249 10.23 -15.09 9.35
CA PRO A 249 11.08 -14.86 8.19
C PRO A 249 10.53 -15.52 6.91
N TYR A 250 10.81 -14.92 5.77
CA TYR A 250 10.45 -15.43 4.44
C TYR A 250 10.73 -16.93 4.26
N LYS A 251 11.93 -17.38 4.65
CA LYS A 251 12.34 -18.80 4.54
C LYS A 251 11.44 -19.73 5.35
N GLU A 252 10.96 -19.28 6.49
CA GLU A 252 10.08 -20.06 7.36
C GLU A 252 8.66 -20.12 6.77
N MET A 253 8.14 -18.99 6.29
CA MET A 253 6.86 -18.95 5.58
C MET A 253 6.88 -19.86 4.36
N LEU A 254 7.93 -19.78 3.54
CA LEU A 254 8.12 -20.63 2.37
C LEU A 254 8.11 -22.12 2.74
N LYS A 255 8.88 -22.52 3.77
CA LYS A 255 8.92 -23.90 4.25
C LYS A 255 7.56 -24.40 4.74
N ALA A 256 6.79 -23.56 5.43
CA ALA A 256 5.45 -23.91 5.88
C ALA A 256 4.47 -24.13 4.71
N ILE A 257 4.56 -23.30 3.69
CA ILE A 257 3.74 -23.42 2.48
C ILE A 257 4.15 -24.65 1.64
N ASP A 258 5.45 -24.84 1.43
CA ASP A 258 6.01 -25.95 0.64
C ASP A 258 5.62 -27.33 1.20
N LYS A 259 5.51 -27.44 2.51
CA LYS A 259 5.10 -28.67 3.17
C LYS A 259 3.72 -29.15 2.76
N LYS A 260 2.78 -28.23 2.47
CA LYS A 260 1.41 -28.54 2.06
C LYS A 260 1.21 -28.46 0.55
N PHE A 261 1.98 -27.63 -0.14
CA PHE A 261 1.91 -27.40 -1.58
C PHE A 261 3.27 -27.70 -2.23
N PRO A 262 3.62 -28.97 -2.42
CA PRO A 262 4.99 -29.37 -2.85
C PRO A 262 5.33 -28.98 -4.30
N VAL A 263 4.36 -28.51 -5.07
CA VAL A 263 4.57 -28.11 -6.47
C VAL A 263 4.39 -26.60 -6.60
N ILE A 264 5.28 -25.85 -5.95
CA ILE A 264 5.33 -24.38 -6.08
C ILE A 264 6.51 -24.00 -6.96
N ILE A 265 6.23 -23.25 -8.02
CA ILE A 265 7.27 -22.70 -8.88
C ILE A 265 7.51 -21.24 -8.47
N LYS A 266 8.76 -20.93 -8.13
CA LYS A 266 9.20 -19.56 -7.99
C LYS A 266 9.40 -18.96 -9.38
N LEU A 267 8.66 -17.89 -9.68
CA LEU A 267 8.89 -17.13 -10.90
C LEU A 267 10.18 -16.31 -10.81
N LYS A 268 10.71 -15.99 -11.98
CA LYS A 268 11.86 -15.09 -12.09
C LYS A 268 11.44 -13.68 -11.63
N ASP A 269 12.16 -13.13 -10.65
CA ASP A 269 11.94 -11.78 -10.19
C ASP A 269 12.28 -10.78 -11.30
N LEU A 270 11.43 -9.77 -11.52
CA LEU A 270 11.79 -8.63 -12.35
C LEU A 270 12.74 -7.70 -11.57
N PRO A 271 13.61 -6.94 -12.23
CA PRO A 271 14.56 -6.04 -11.54
C PRO A 271 13.93 -5.03 -10.60
N SER A 272 12.64 -4.71 -10.80
CA SER A 272 11.86 -3.78 -9.97
C SER A 272 11.01 -4.46 -8.89
N ASP A 273 11.00 -5.80 -8.81
CA ASP A 273 10.13 -6.51 -7.89
C ASP A 273 10.73 -6.56 -6.49
N THR A 274 9.92 -6.12 -5.53
CA THR A 274 10.23 -6.21 -4.09
C THR A 274 9.64 -7.45 -3.44
N SER A 275 8.91 -8.27 -4.20
CA SER A 275 8.25 -9.49 -3.72
C SER A 275 8.64 -10.68 -4.58
N LYS A 276 8.75 -11.85 -3.95
CA LYS A 276 8.98 -13.12 -4.63
C LYS A 276 7.64 -13.72 -5.03
N VAL A 277 7.46 -13.97 -6.32
CA VAL A 277 6.21 -14.54 -6.84
C VAL A 277 6.33 -16.06 -6.88
N LEU A 278 5.35 -16.72 -6.28
CA LEU A 278 5.22 -18.18 -6.27
C LEU A 278 3.90 -18.56 -6.92
N ILE A 279 3.93 -19.57 -7.80
CA ILE A 279 2.74 -20.11 -8.43
C ILE A 279 2.59 -21.57 -8.02
N SER A 280 1.40 -21.95 -7.55
CA SER A 280 1.04 -23.36 -7.38
C SER A 280 0.60 -23.95 -8.72
N LEU A 281 1.20 -25.05 -9.14
CA LEU A 281 0.79 -25.76 -10.36
C LEU A 281 -0.55 -26.49 -10.25
N LEU A 282 -1.10 -26.60 -9.04
CA LEU A 282 -2.41 -27.23 -8.83
C LEU A 282 -3.57 -26.39 -9.35
N SER A 283 -3.34 -25.13 -9.68
CA SER A 283 -4.32 -24.26 -10.32
C SER A 283 -3.63 -23.31 -11.31
N ALA A 284 -4.03 -23.38 -12.57
CA ALA A 284 -3.49 -22.54 -13.65
C ALA A 284 -3.78 -21.02 -13.52
N ARG A 285 -4.45 -20.58 -12.44
CA ARG A 285 -4.89 -19.20 -12.24
C ARG A 285 -4.37 -18.53 -10.95
N THR A 286 -3.55 -19.22 -10.17
CA THR A 286 -3.24 -18.79 -8.80
C THR A 286 -1.81 -18.32 -8.64
N SER A 287 -1.64 -17.07 -8.21
CA SER A 287 -0.37 -16.54 -7.76
C SER A 287 -0.40 -16.24 -6.26
N CYS A 288 0.59 -16.78 -5.55
CA CYS A 288 0.89 -16.42 -4.18
C CYS A 288 2.18 -15.59 -4.17
N HIS A 289 2.13 -14.43 -3.56
CA HIS A 289 3.30 -13.56 -3.44
C HIS A 289 3.79 -13.55 -2.00
N ILE A 290 5.07 -13.81 -1.80
CA ILE A 290 5.71 -13.57 -0.51
C ILE A 290 6.62 -12.36 -0.64
N SER A 291 6.31 -11.31 0.10
CA SER A 291 7.14 -10.10 0.16
C SER A 291 7.99 -10.16 1.42
N SER A 292 9.30 -10.18 1.24
CA SER A 292 10.26 -9.93 2.31
C SER A 292 10.70 -8.48 2.24
N PHE A 293 10.66 -7.77 3.36
CA PHE A 293 11.35 -6.51 3.50
C PHE A 293 12.77 -6.82 3.97
N LEU A 294 13.71 -6.86 3.05
CA LEU A 294 15.12 -6.81 3.41
C LEU A 294 15.39 -5.39 3.94
N LEU A 295 15.59 -5.30 5.25
CA LEU A 295 16.28 -4.17 5.85
C LEU A 295 17.74 -4.26 5.36
N SER A 296 18.07 -3.50 4.33
CA SER A 296 19.45 -3.22 3.94
C SER A 296 19.92 -1.94 4.63
#